data_0fa259eef1a9dfb5a7bd6315b9c8b2b1
#
_entry.id   0fa259eef1a9dfb5a7bd6315b9c8b2b1
#
_cell.length_a   1.000
_cell.length_b   1.000
_cell.length_c   1.000
_cell.angle_alpha   90.00
_cell.angle_beta   90.00
_cell.angle_gamma   90.00
#
_symmetry.space_group_name_H-M   'P 1'
#
loop_
_entity.id
_entity.type
_entity.pdbx_description
1 polymer ?
#
loop_
_entity_poly.entity_id
_entity_poly.type
_entity_poly.pdbx_seq_one_letter_code
_entity_poly.pdbx_strand_id
1 'polypeptide(L)'
;MMHTPPAQPLACALRRALVASLAIGSTLALAACGAVAVPPPEADAANPRCAEIIVSLPDTLLGLDRSETTAQSTAAWGHGDSTIVLRCGVTPPPPTTDLCTTIAARNGKEIDWIVKEDDKRGIVHMTTYGREPAIDITVPRSVAPDQPSAAAIELASLIAQVPQSGGRCLAFDDAQ
;
A
#
# COMPACT_ATOMS: atom_id res chain seq x y z
N MET A 1 -77.57 -14.77 -29.72
CA MET A 1 -76.24 -15.37 -30.00
C MET A 1 -75.24 -14.69 -29.07
N MET A 2 -74.94 -15.34 -27.94
CA MET A 2 -74.00 -14.84 -26.91
C MET A 2 -72.61 -15.37 -27.28
N HIS A 3 -71.66 -14.47 -27.49
CA HIS A 3 -70.25 -14.80 -27.69
C HIS A 3 -69.52 -14.78 -26.34
N THR A 4 -69.07 -15.93 -25.91
CA THR A 4 -68.23 -16.13 -24.72
C THR A 4 -66.76 -15.84 -25.09
N PRO A 5 -66.01 -14.98 -24.41
CA PRO A 5 -64.59 -14.79 -24.68
C PRO A 5 -63.77 -15.97 -24.12
N PRO A 6 -62.63 -16.33 -24.74
CA PRO A 6 -61.78 -17.43 -24.29
C PRO A 6 -61.01 -17.06 -23.00
N ALA A 7 -60.99 -17.99 -22.07
CA ALA A 7 -60.25 -17.92 -20.83
C ALA A 7 -58.73 -17.90 -21.11
N GLN A 8 -58.04 -16.86 -20.70
CA GLN A 8 -56.56 -16.80 -20.72
C GLN A 8 -56.01 -17.61 -19.54
N PRO A 9 -54.98 -18.42 -19.76
CA PRO A 9 -54.40 -19.26 -18.74
C PRO A 9 -53.59 -18.40 -17.75
N LEU A 10 -54.00 -18.43 -16.48
CA LEU A 10 -53.36 -17.82 -15.30
C LEU A 10 -51.84 -18.16 -15.14
N ALA A 11 -51.37 -19.17 -15.86
CA ALA A 11 -49.97 -19.63 -15.78
C ALA A 11 -48.95 -18.64 -16.36
N CYS A 12 -49.36 -17.71 -17.25
CA CYS A 12 -48.40 -16.79 -17.90
C CYS A 12 -48.12 -15.55 -17.02
N ALA A 13 -49.03 -15.18 -16.15
CA ALA A 13 -48.84 -14.02 -15.24
C ALA A 13 -47.90 -14.32 -14.10
N LEU A 14 -47.88 -15.55 -13.56
CA LEU A 14 -46.97 -15.94 -12.48
C LEU A 14 -45.50 -16.06 -12.95
N ARG A 15 -45.25 -16.49 -14.20
CA ARG A 15 -43.90 -16.58 -14.73
C ARG A 15 -43.24 -15.22 -14.95
N ARG A 16 -44.02 -14.18 -15.29
CA ARG A 16 -43.48 -12.82 -15.49
C ARG A 16 -43.14 -12.13 -14.20
N ALA A 17 -43.85 -12.43 -13.13
CA ALA A 17 -43.56 -11.86 -11.79
C ALA A 17 -42.29 -12.46 -11.16
N LEU A 18 -42.01 -13.76 -11.38
CA LEU A 18 -40.82 -14.44 -10.88
C LEU A 18 -39.53 -14.02 -11.60
N VAL A 19 -39.57 -13.73 -12.89
CA VAL A 19 -38.39 -13.28 -13.67
C VAL A 19 -38.02 -11.83 -13.32
N ALA A 20 -39.01 -10.97 -13.01
CA ALA A 20 -38.74 -9.58 -12.59
C ALA A 20 -38.11 -9.49 -11.21
N SER A 21 -38.42 -10.43 -10.29
CA SER A 21 -37.85 -10.44 -8.92
C SER A 21 -36.38 -10.92 -8.86
N LEU A 22 -35.94 -11.76 -9.80
CA LEU A 22 -34.54 -12.20 -9.89
C LEU A 22 -33.60 -11.14 -10.47
N ALA A 23 -34.11 -10.21 -11.30
CA ALA A 23 -33.29 -9.18 -11.95
C ALA A 23 -32.89 -8.04 -10.99
N ILE A 24 -33.63 -7.82 -9.88
CA ILE A 24 -33.35 -6.75 -8.91
C ILE A 24 -32.32 -7.19 -7.86
N GLY A 25 -32.14 -8.49 -7.64
CA GLY A 25 -31.22 -9.04 -6.64
C GLY A 25 -29.75 -9.04 -7.04
N SER A 26 -29.42 -8.88 -8.32
CA SER A 26 -28.02 -9.03 -8.83
C SER A 26 -27.21 -7.73 -8.91
N THR A 27 -27.77 -6.57 -8.61
CA THR A 27 -27.06 -5.28 -8.77
C THR A 27 -26.44 -4.73 -7.47
N LEU A 28 -26.55 -5.44 -6.34
CA LEU A 28 -26.01 -4.96 -5.06
C LEU A 28 -24.62 -5.53 -4.69
N ALA A 29 -23.96 -6.28 -5.54
CA ALA A 29 -22.72 -6.99 -5.18
C ALA A 29 -21.43 -6.42 -5.80
N LEU A 30 -21.43 -5.22 -6.38
CA LEU A 30 -20.20 -4.55 -6.85
C LEU A 30 -19.87 -3.30 -6.05
N ALA A 31 -19.93 -3.38 -4.72
CA ALA A 31 -19.07 -2.52 -3.91
C ALA A 31 -17.65 -3.12 -4.04
N ALA A 32 -16.99 -2.90 -5.16
CA ALA A 32 -15.59 -3.21 -5.30
C ALA A 32 -14.84 -2.40 -4.25
N CYS A 33 -14.32 -3.07 -3.23
CA CYS A 33 -13.27 -2.51 -2.37
C CYS A 33 -12.19 -2.01 -3.31
N GLY A 34 -12.10 -0.68 -3.49
CA GLY A 34 -11.13 -0.08 -4.39
C GLY A 34 -9.73 -0.30 -3.83
N ALA A 35 -9.01 -1.31 -4.35
CA ALA A 35 -7.61 -1.50 -4.03
C ALA A 35 -6.80 -0.26 -4.45
N VAL A 36 -5.83 0.12 -3.64
CA VAL A 36 -4.90 1.21 -3.95
C VAL A 36 -4.06 0.80 -5.16
N ALA A 37 -4.11 1.60 -6.22
CA ALA A 37 -3.29 1.39 -7.40
C ALA A 37 -1.83 1.69 -7.09
N VAL A 38 -0.95 0.69 -7.19
CA VAL A 38 0.49 0.81 -6.95
C VAL A 38 1.22 0.56 -8.27
N PRO A 39 2.40 1.17 -8.48
CA PRO A 39 3.25 0.86 -9.63
C PRO A 39 3.52 -0.64 -9.79
N PRO A 40 3.85 -1.12 -11.00
CA PRO A 40 4.21 -2.52 -11.24
C PRO A 40 5.22 -3.04 -10.22
N PRO A 41 5.21 -4.35 -9.91
CA PRO A 41 6.16 -4.94 -8.98
C PRO A 41 7.61 -4.66 -9.40
N GLU A 42 8.44 -4.36 -8.41
CA GLU A 42 9.88 -4.19 -8.60
C GLU A 42 10.55 -5.54 -8.90
N ALA A 43 11.75 -5.51 -9.46
CA ALA A 43 12.46 -6.70 -9.89
C ALA A 43 12.70 -7.72 -8.75
N ASP A 44 12.87 -7.25 -7.52
CA ASP A 44 13.12 -8.08 -6.33
C ASP A 44 11.87 -8.25 -5.44
N ALA A 45 10.69 -7.91 -5.93
CA ALA A 45 9.42 -8.06 -5.18
C ALA A 45 9.09 -9.54 -4.86
N ALA A 46 9.67 -10.49 -5.58
CA ALA A 46 9.53 -11.92 -5.31
C ALA A 46 10.44 -12.43 -4.18
N ASN A 47 11.29 -11.59 -3.59
CA ASN A 47 12.16 -11.97 -2.49
C ASN A 47 11.35 -12.50 -1.30
N PRO A 48 11.66 -13.69 -0.76
CA PRO A 48 10.92 -14.26 0.38
C PRO A 48 10.86 -13.33 1.60
N ARG A 49 11.89 -12.52 1.84
CA ARG A 49 11.88 -11.55 2.93
C ARG A 49 10.82 -10.46 2.75
N CYS A 50 10.50 -10.08 1.51
CA CYS A 50 9.40 -9.16 1.27
C CYS A 50 8.07 -9.75 1.75
N ALA A 51 7.81 -11.04 1.48
CA ALA A 51 6.60 -11.69 1.98
C ALA A 51 6.55 -11.71 3.52
N GLU A 52 7.66 -12.03 4.20
CA GLU A 52 7.77 -11.99 5.67
C GLU A 52 7.46 -10.60 6.23
N ILE A 53 7.98 -9.56 5.59
CA ILE A 53 7.74 -8.17 6.00
C ILE A 53 6.27 -7.81 5.80
N ILE A 54 5.71 -8.05 4.60
CA ILE A 54 4.33 -7.66 4.27
C ILE A 54 3.30 -8.30 5.21
N VAL A 55 3.47 -9.57 5.60
CA VAL A 55 2.56 -10.24 6.52
C VAL A 55 2.71 -9.78 7.97
N SER A 56 3.87 -9.19 8.32
CA SER A 56 4.16 -8.69 9.66
C SER A 56 3.84 -7.19 9.83
N LEU A 57 3.40 -6.52 8.77
CA LEU A 57 3.02 -5.12 8.82
C LEU A 57 1.75 -4.92 9.66
N PRO A 58 1.65 -3.80 10.40
CA PRO A 58 0.49 -3.51 11.23
C PRO A 58 -0.77 -3.21 10.40
N ASP A 59 -1.93 -3.47 10.99
CA ASP A 59 -3.23 -3.12 10.39
C ASP A 59 -3.51 -1.62 10.38
N THR A 60 -2.79 -0.85 11.21
CA THR A 60 -2.87 0.62 11.24
C THR A 60 -1.47 1.22 11.22
N LEU A 61 -1.29 2.34 10.53
CA LEU A 61 -0.05 3.12 10.50
C LEU A 61 -0.39 4.61 10.58
N LEU A 62 0.18 5.32 11.54
CA LEU A 62 -0.13 6.72 11.83
C LEU A 62 -1.66 6.99 11.95
N GLY A 63 -2.41 6.01 12.49
CA GLY A 63 -3.86 6.11 12.65
C GLY A 63 -4.67 5.85 11.37
N LEU A 64 -4.04 5.48 10.27
CA LEU A 64 -4.69 5.09 9.02
C LEU A 64 -4.84 3.58 8.95
N ASP A 65 -6.03 3.10 8.56
CA ASP A 65 -6.30 1.67 8.37
C ASP A 65 -5.62 1.15 7.11
N ARG A 66 -5.23 -0.14 7.15
CA ARG A 66 -4.64 -0.84 6.02
C ARG A 66 -5.64 -0.99 4.88
N SER A 67 -5.17 -0.79 3.66
CA SER A 67 -5.92 -0.93 2.40
C SER A 67 -5.31 -2.00 1.52
N GLU A 68 -6.14 -2.68 0.72
CA GLU A 68 -5.67 -3.60 -0.31
C GLU A 68 -4.87 -2.87 -1.39
N THR A 69 -3.88 -3.54 -1.96
CA THR A 69 -3.04 -3.00 -3.04
C THR A 69 -3.13 -3.86 -4.30
N THR A 70 -2.86 -3.25 -5.46
CA THR A 70 -2.90 -3.95 -6.77
C THR A 70 -1.61 -4.67 -7.13
N ALA A 71 -0.51 -4.44 -6.39
CA ALA A 71 0.81 -4.98 -6.71
C ALA A 71 1.36 -5.90 -5.62
N GLN A 72 2.15 -6.88 -6.03
CA GLN A 72 2.85 -7.79 -5.13
C GLN A 72 3.86 -7.04 -4.25
N SER A 73 4.09 -7.54 -3.03
CA SER A 73 5.06 -7.01 -2.06
C SER A 73 4.90 -5.53 -1.76
N THR A 74 3.63 -5.10 -1.72
CA THR A 74 3.24 -3.75 -1.39
C THR A 74 2.21 -3.75 -0.26
N ALA A 75 2.14 -2.65 0.45
CA ALA A 75 1.11 -2.37 1.44
C ALA A 75 0.72 -0.90 1.36
N ALA A 76 -0.50 -0.58 1.76
CA ALA A 76 -0.98 0.78 1.81
C ALA A 76 -1.82 1.01 3.07
N TRP A 77 -1.84 2.25 3.55
CA TRP A 77 -2.69 2.69 4.65
C TRP A 77 -3.35 4.01 4.26
N GLY A 78 -4.65 4.11 4.53
CA GLY A 78 -5.47 5.26 4.13
C GLY A 78 -6.03 5.15 2.72
N HIS A 79 -6.59 6.25 2.20
CA HIS A 79 -7.28 6.31 0.92
C HIS A 79 -7.02 7.64 0.20
N GLY A 80 -7.09 7.62 -1.13
CA GLY A 80 -6.93 8.80 -1.97
C GLY A 80 -5.58 9.48 -1.76
N ASP A 81 -5.58 10.82 -1.67
CA ASP A 81 -4.37 11.63 -1.53
C ASP A 81 -3.69 11.53 -0.15
N SER A 82 -4.32 10.83 0.81
CA SER A 82 -3.79 10.60 2.15
C SER A 82 -3.33 9.15 2.34
N THR A 83 -2.83 8.51 1.27
CA THR A 83 -2.40 7.11 1.30
C THR A 83 -0.89 7.01 1.51
N ILE A 84 -0.47 6.36 2.59
CA ILE A 84 0.91 5.89 2.76
C ILE A 84 1.06 4.60 1.95
N VAL A 85 2.14 4.46 1.18
CA VAL A 85 2.45 3.24 0.42
C VAL A 85 3.82 2.72 0.82
N LEU A 86 3.91 1.42 1.10
CA LEU A 86 5.17 0.71 1.27
C LEU A 86 5.36 -0.26 0.09
N ARG A 87 6.57 -0.29 -0.45
CA ARG A 87 6.98 -1.23 -1.50
C ARG A 87 8.26 -1.94 -1.06
N CYS A 88 8.27 -3.26 -1.10
CA CYS A 88 9.44 -4.08 -0.81
C CYS A 88 10.01 -4.66 -2.10
N GLY A 89 11.33 -4.71 -2.21
CA GLY A 89 12.04 -5.19 -3.38
C GLY A 89 12.26 -4.11 -4.44
N VAL A 90 12.27 -2.84 -4.03
CA VAL A 90 12.67 -1.74 -4.92
C VAL A 90 14.17 -1.81 -5.20
N THR A 91 14.60 -1.18 -6.29
CA THR A 91 16.03 -1.08 -6.61
C THR A 91 16.79 -0.35 -5.49
N PRO A 92 17.81 -0.97 -4.88
CA PRO A 92 18.60 -0.32 -3.85
C PRO A 92 19.23 0.98 -4.37
N PRO A 93 19.13 2.09 -3.60
CA PRO A 93 19.78 3.34 -3.99
C PRO A 93 21.30 3.16 -4.14
N PRO A 94 21.89 3.66 -5.24
CA PRO A 94 23.36 3.75 -5.34
C PRO A 94 23.90 4.82 -4.39
N PRO A 95 25.22 4.89 -4.16
CA PRO A 95 25.84 6.02 -3.47
C PRO A 95 25.35 7.35 -4.07
N THR A 96 24.90 8.26 -3.22
CA THR A 96 24.26 9.51 -3.62
C THR A 96 24.60 10.63 -2.66
N THR A 97 24.42 11.88 -3.11
CA THR A 97 24.47 13.09 -2.28
C THR A 97 23.09 13.52 -1.77
N ASP A 98 22.04 12.73 -2.06
CA ASP A 98 20.70 12.98 -1.53
C ASP A 98 20.72 12.92 0.02
N LEU A 99 19.72 13.51 0.64
CA LEU A 99 19.58 13.48 2.09
C LEU A 99 19.56 12.05 2.60
N CYS A 100 20.54 11.71 3.43
CA CYS A 100 20.63 10.44 4.13
C CYS A 100 20.35 10.66 5.63
N THR A 101 19.43 9.88 6.19
CA THR A 101 19.07 9.95 7.61
C THR A 101 19.03 8.57 8.24
N THR A 102 19.48 8.48 9.49
CA THR A 102 19.49 7.23 10.25
C THR A 102 18.34 7.24 11.25
N ILE A 103 17.55 6.17 11.27
CA ILE A 103 16.47 5.96 12.23
C ILE A 103 16.81 4.76 13.09
N ALA A 104 16.86 4.97 14.40
CA ALA A 104 17.07 3.91 15.37
C ALA A 104 15.76 3.15 15.66
N ALA A 105 15.79 1.84 15.53
CA ALA A 105 14.71 0.96 15.96
C ALA A 105 14.76 0.74 17.49
N ARG A 106 13.64 0.33 18.09
CA ARG A 106 13.55 0.06 19.54
C ARG A 106 14.51 -1.02 20.04
N ASN A 107 14.95 -1.91 19.16
CA ASN A 107 15.94 -2.97 19.44
C ASN A 107 17.41 -2.49 19.30
N GLY A 108 17.64 -1.19 19.14
CA GLY A 108 18.96 -0.58 18.99
C GLY A 108 19.60 -0.75 17.63
N LYS A 109 18.94 -1.39 16.67
CA LYS A 109 19.42 -1.44 15.28
C LYS A 109 19.09 -0.14 14.58
N GLU A 110 19.97 0.27 13.69
CA GLU A 110 19.82 1.48 12.88
C GLU A 110 19.43 1.14 11.45
N ILE A 111 18.61 1.99 10.86
CA ILE A 111 18.21 1.90 9.46
C ILE A 111 18.54 3.23 8.81
N ASP A 112 19.35 3.18 7.76
CA ASP A 112 19.69 4.32 6.94
C ASP A 112 18.68 4.47 5.81
N TRP A 113 18.29 5.72 5.54
CA TRP A 113 17.26 6.08 4.57
C TRP A 113 17.76 7.19 3.66
N ILE A 114 17.60 7.00 2.36
CA ILE A 114 17.67 8.09 1.39
C ILE A 114 16.30 8.73 1.30
N VAL A 115 16.24 10.04 1.51
CA VAL A 115 15.00 10.82 1.53
C VAL A 115 14.94 11.68 0.28
N LYS A 116 13.83 11.60 -0.44
CA LYS A 116 13.53 12.44 -1.62
C LYS A 116 12.17 13.08 -1.45
N GLU A 117 12.12 14.39 -1.63
CA GLU A 117 10.91 15.18 -1.52
C GLU A 117 10.38 15.54 -2.92
N ASP A 118 9.10 15.28 -3.15
CA ASP A 118 8.37 15.78 -4.32
C ASP A 118 7.39 16.87 -3.86
N ASP A 119 7.89 18.11 -3.84
CA ASP A 119 7.11 19.27 -3.39
C ASP A 119 5.90 19.53 -4.29
N LYS A 120 5.98 19.18 -5.58
CA LYS A 120 4.86 19.38 -6.51
C LYS A 120 3.68 18.48 -6.18
N ARG A 121 3.95 17.27 -5.72
CA ARG A 121 2.93 16.30 -5.32
C ARG A 121 2.68 16.29 -3.82
N GLY A 122 3.50 17.02 -3.05
CA GLY A 122 3.40 17.04 -1.58
C GLY A 122 3.67 15.67 -0.95
N ILE A 123 4.63 14.93 -1.48
CA ILE A 123 4.99 13.58 -0.98
C ILE A 123 6.47 13.49 -0.64
N VAL A 124 6.79 12.61 0.31
CA VAL A 124 8.15 12.28 0.68
C VAL A 124 8.37 10.78 0.44
N HIS A 125 9.42 10.45 -0.29
CA HIS A 125 9.90 9.10 -0.49
C HIS A 125 11.06 8.82 0.45
N MET A 126 11.01 7.69 1.14
CA MET A 126 12.08 7.21 2.02
C MET A 126 12.44 5.80 1.57
N THR A 127 13.65 5.61 1.04
CA THR A 127 14.13 4.31 0.59
C THR A 127 15.27 3.84 1.49
N THR A 128 15.21 2.61 1.99
CA THR A 128 16.29 2.05 2.82
C THR A 128 17.61 2.03 2.05
N TYR A 129 18.70 2.43 2.72
CA TYR A 129 20.03 2.45 2.13
C TYR A 129 20.88 1.31 2.66
N GLY A 130 21.57 0.61 1.74
CA GLY A 130 22.43 -0.52 2.05
C GLY A 130 21.71 -1.78 2.55
N ARG A 131 20.44 -1.96 2.25
CA ARG A 131 19.64 -3.16 2.59
C ARG A 131 19.10 -3.83 1.33
N GLU A 132 19.06 -5.17 1.36
CA GLU A 132 18.51 -6.00 0.31
C GLU A 132 17.61 -7.10 0.93
N PRO A 133 16.33 -7.16 0.53
CA PRO A 133 15.63 -6.26 -0.40
C PRO A 133 15.52 -4.83 0.14
N ALA A 134 15.62 -3.83 -0.74
CA ALA A 134 15.36 -2.45 -0.34
C ALA A 134 13.85 -2.20 -0.19
N ILE A 135 13.50 -1.31 0.74
CA ILE A 135 12.12 -0.93 1.04
C ILE A 135 11.96 0.57 0.81
N ASP A 136 10.91 0.93 0.10
CA ASP A 136 10.50 2.32 -0.10
C ASP A 136 9.19 2.59 0.63
N ILE A 137 9.10 3.72 1.32
CA ILE A 137 7.88 4.24 1.93
C ILE A 137 7.59 5.61 1.30
N THR A 138 6.41 5.75 0.75
CA THR A 138 5.89 7.02 0.23
C THR A 138 4.89 7.60 1.23
N VAL A 139 5.16 8.80 1.75
CA VAL A 139 4.34 9.46 2.77
C VAL A 139 3.83 10.79 2.23
N PRO A 140 2.50 10.99 2.09
CA PRO A 140 1.93 12.30 1.80
C PRO A 140 2.18 13.29 2.95
N ARG A 141 2.55 14.52 2.64
CA ARG A 141 2.70 15.58 3.65
C ARG A 141 1.37 15.92 4.35
N SER A 142 0.24 15.64 3.71
CA SER A 142 -1.09 15.79 4.33
C SER A 142 -1.28 14.86 5.53
N VAL A 143 -0.59 13.72 5.56
CA VAL A 143 -0.65 12.73 6.65
C VAL A 143 0.31 13.08 7.79
N ALA A 144 1.52 13.50 7.45
CA ALA A 144 2.58 13.78 8.41
C ALA A 144 3.31 15.08 8.02
N PRO A 145 2.67 16.27 8.16
CA PRO A 145 3.22 17.54 7.67
C PRO A 145 4.53 17.92 8.35
N ASP A 146 4.63 17.69 9.66
CA ASP A 146 5.77 18.12 10.47
C ASP A 146 6.86 17.02 10.59
N GLN A 147 6.47 15.74 10.38
CA GLN A 147 7.38 14.61 10.55
C GLN A 147 7.10 13.50 9.53
N PRO A 148 7.48 13.67 8.27
CA PRO A 148 7.28 12.63 7.22
C PRO A 148 7.95 11.28 7.56
N SER A 149 9.02 11.29 8.39
CA SER A 149 9.70 10.08 8.87
C SER A 149 8.93 9.28 9.91
N ALA A 150 7.78 9.77 10.42
CA ALA A 150 7.01 9.08 11.45
C ALA A 150 6.62 7.65 11.04
N ALA A 151 6.23 7.44 9.78
CA ALA A 151 5.91 6.10 9.26
C ALA A 151 7.13 5.17 9.29
N ALA A 152 8.31 5.65 8.90
CA ALA A 152 9.54 4.88 8.95
C ALA A 152 9.98 4.57 10.39
N ILE A 153 9.76 5.50 11.33
CA ILE A 153 10.02 5.29 12.77
C ILE A 153 9.12 4.20 13.34
N GLU A 154 7.82 4.22 13.03
CA GLU A 154 6.85 3.23 13.53
C GLU A 154 7.18 1.83 13.00
N LEU A 155 7.61 1.71 11.75
CA LEU A 155 7.99 0.45 11.10
C LEU A 155 9.45 0.03 11.35
N ALA A 156 10.27 0.85 12.02
CA ALA A 156 11.71 0.65 12.14
C ALA A 156 12.09 -0.74 12.69
N SER A 157 11.41 -1.23 13.73
CA SER A 157 11.73 -2.53 14.34
C SER A 157 11.50 -3.71 13.41
N LEU A 158 10.53 -3.61 12.51
CA LEU A 158 10.24 -4.61 11.50
C LEU A 158 11.27 -4.54 10.35
N ILE A 159 11.50 -3.35 9.81
CA ILE A 159 12.44 -3.13 8.70
C ILE A 159 13.89 -3.46 9.10
N ALA A 160 14.24 -3.26 10.37
CA ALA A 160 15.56 -3.64 10.91
C ALA A 160 15.86 -5.15 10.85
N GLN A 161 14.88 -6.00 10.53
CA GLN A 161 15.09 -7.42 10.30
C GLN A 161 15.76 -7.71 8.95
N VAL A 162 15.64 -6.80 7.96
CA VAL A 162 16.42 -6.88 6.72
C VAL A 162 17.88 -6.59 7.02
N PRO A 163 18.83 -7.46 6.63
CA PRO A 163 20.23 -7.24 6.92
C PRO A 163 20.79 -5.96 6.27
N GLN A 164 21.68 -5.29 6.97
CA GLN A 164 22.52 -4.26 6.40
C GLN A 164 23.65 -4.95 5.62
N SER A 165 23.69 -4.76 4.31
CA SER A 165 24.64 -5.45 3.41
C SER A 165 25.49 -4.51 2.58
N GLY A 166 25.15 -3.21 2.54
CA GLY A 166 25.79 -2.22 1.69
C GLY A 166 26.16 -0.93 2.40
N GLY A 167 26.02 0.18 1.67
CA GLY A 167 26.36 1.53 2.15
C GLY A 167 25.61 1.96 3.41
N ARG A 168 26.17 2.98 4.07
CA ARG A 168 25.59 3.63 5.25
C ARG A 168 25.56 5.13 5.05
N CYS A 169 24.68 5.81 5.77
CA CYS A 169 24.78 7.25 5.91
C CYS A 169 26.13 7.61 6.54
N LEU A 170 26.80 8.58 5.96
CA LEU A 170 28.04 9.12 6.53
C LEU A 170 27.67 10.22 7.53
N ALA A 171 28.23 10.16 8.74
CA ALA A 171 28.21 11.29 9.65
C ALA A 171 29.10 12.41 9.07
N PHE A 172 28.83 13.66 9.43
CA PHE A 172 29.65 14.80 8.98
C PHE A 172 31.13 14.64 9.36
N ASP A 173 31.41 13.91 10.44
CA ASP A 173 32.78 13.66 10.93
C ASP A 173 33.53 12.59 10.11
N ASP A 174 32.81 11.74 9.35
CA ASP A 174 33.40 10.67 8.53
C ASP A 174 33.77 11.15 7.12
N ALA A 175 33.43 12.39 6.77
CA ALA A 175 33.64 12.98 5.43
C ALA A 175 35.00 13.73 5.27
N GLN A 176 35.93 13.59 6.24
CA GLN A 176 37.26 14.25 6.21
C GLN A 176 38.36 13.31 5.70
#